data_48f5512879e2c35a0f187a482185f510
#
_entry.id   48f5512879e2c35a0f187a482185f510
#
_cell.length_a   1.000
_cell.length_b   1.000
_cell.length_c   1.000
_cell.angle_alpha   90.00
_cell.angle_beta   90.00
_cell.angle_gamma   90.00
#
_symmetry.space_group_name_H-M   'P 1'
#
loop_
_entity.id
_entity.type
_entity.pdbx_description
1 polymer ?
#
loop_
_entity_poly.entity_id
_entity_poly.type
_entity_poly.pdbx_seq_one_letter_code
_entity_poly.pdbx_strand_id
1 'polypeptide(L)'
;MPLIKILIISDDIEKWLSFFRGCLVVKNKNNITIRGGWFYINLRSRIHENARGEKFDKIIVDKIIPDEVLYTIIAPMAIIPKITYTKYEYRFGKES
;
A
#
# COMPACT_ATOMS: atom_id res chain seq x y z
N MET A 1 17.76 -11.49 7.77
CA MET A 1 16.52 -11.68 7.00
C MET A 1 16.03 -10.38 6.43
N PRO A 2 15.75 -10.30 5.14
CA PRO A 2 15.28 -9.07 4.53
C PRO A 2 13.87 -8.73 5.01
N LEU A 3 13.64 -7.44 5.14
CA LEU A 3 12.31 -6.96 5.50
C LEU A 3 11.38 -7.06 4.30
N ILE A 4 10.15 -7.41 4.56
CA ILE A 4 9.11 -7.39 3.53
C ILE A 4 8.54 -5.98 3.51
N LYS A 5 8.52 -5.36 2.34
CA LYS A 5 8.01 -4.01 2.18
C LYS A 5 6.58 -4.06 1.65
N ILE A 6 5.69 -3.45 2.39
CA ILE A 6 4.26 -3.47 2.07
C ILE A 6 3.76 -2.04 1.92
N LEU A 7 3.03 -1.80 0.84
CA LEU A 7 2.35 -0.52 0.65
C LEU A 7 0.87 -0.74 0.91
N ILE A 8 0.29 0.12 1.75
CA ILE A 8 -1.16 0.10 1.99
C ILE A 8 -1.72 1.45 1.63
N ILE A 9 -2.71 1.46 0.76
CA ILE A 9 -3.41 2.67 0.32
C ILE A 9 -4.83 2.57 0.83
N SER A 10 -5.21 3.46 1.73
CA SER A 10 -6.51 3.39 2.38
C SER A 10 -7.01 4.76 2.77
N ASP A 11 -8.32 4.92 2.76
CA ASP A 11 -8.95 6.13 3.28
C ASP A 11 -9.17 6.03 4.79
N ASP A 12 -9.05 4.83 5.34
CA ASP A 12 -9.28 4.60 6.76
C ASP A 12 -7.96 4.30 7.46
N ILE A 13 -7.21 5.36 7.68
CA ILE A 13 -5.89 5.26 8.28
C ILE A 13 -5.97 4.70 9.70
N GLU A 14 -6.96 5.15 10.47
CA GLU A 14 -7.06 4.74 11.87
C GLU A 14 -7.33 3.24 12.01
N LYS A 15 -8.09 2.68 11.09
CA LYS A 15 -8.34 1.24 11.10
C LYS A 15 -7.03 0.48 10.97
N TRP A 16 -6.19 0.88 10.02
CA TRP A 16 -4.93 0.20 9.80
C TRP A 16 -3.96 0.40 10.94
N LEU A 17 -3.94 1.60 11.53
CA LEU A 17 -3.07 1.83 12.68
C LEU A 17 -3.46 0.94 13.86
N SER A 18 -4.75 0.68 14.03
CA SER A 18 -5.19 -0.16 15.13
C SER A 18 -4.73 -1.60 15.00
N PHE A 19 -4.48 -2.08 13.79
CA PHE A 19 -3.97 -3.43 13.57
C PHE A 19 -2.50 -3.57 13.99
N PHE A 20 -1.79 -2.47 14.08
CA PHE A 20 -0.34 -2.50 14.30
C PHE A 20 0.06 -1.85 15.61
N ARG A 21 -0.77 -2.01 16.61
CA ARG A 21 -0.44 -1.54 17.95
C ARG A 21 0.82 -2.25 18.44
N GLY A 22 1.68 -1.51 19.10
CA GLY A 22 2.91 -2.06 19.58
C GLY A 22 4.05 -2.01 18.58
N CYS A 23 3.76 -1.67 17.33
CA CYS A 23 4.81 -1.49 16.34
C CYS A 23 5.32 -0.05 16.38
N LEU A 24 6.51 0.15 15.85
CA LEU A 24 7.06 1.49 15.74
C LEU A 24 6.34 2.23 14.62
N VAL A 25 5.73 3.36 14.95
CA VAL A 25 4.98 4.16 13.98
C VAL A 25 5.62 5.52 13.85
N VAL A 26 5.98 5.89 12.63
CA VAL A 26 6.55 7.20 12.33
C VAL A 26 5.62 7.91 11.34
N LYS A 27 5.09 9.05 11.74
CA LYS A 27 4.17 9.81 10.90
C LYS A 27 4.94 10.91 10.18
N ASN A 28 4.84 10.88 8.87
CA ASN A 28 5.40 11.92 8.03
C ASN A 28 4.27 12.72 7.41
N LYS A 29 4.63 13.76 6.67
CA LYS A 29 3.66 14.66 6.10
C LYS A 29 2.65 13.95 5.20
N ASN A 30 3.12 13.05 4.36
CA ASN A 30 2.28 12.43 3.33
C ASN A 30 2.08 10.94 3.53
N ASN A 31 2.73 10.35 4.51
CA ASN A 31 2.59 8.92 4.70
C ASN A 31 2.98 8.53 6.12
N ILE A 32 2.64 7.31 6.49
CA ILE A 32 2.94 6.77 7.81
C ILE A 32 3.75 5.51 7.60
N THR A 33 4.86 5.39 8.33
CA THR A 33 5.71 4.21 8.27
C THR A 33 5.49 3.38 9.53
N ILE A 34 5.26 2.09 9.36
CA ILE A 34 5.07 1.16 10.47
C ILE A 34 6.11 0.06 10.34
N ARG A 35 6.88 -0.17 11.39
CA ARG A 35 7.93 -1.17 11.39
C ARG A 35 7.68 -2.25 12.42
N GLY A 36 7.78 -3.49 11.98
CA GLY A 36 7.82 -4.64 12.85
C GLY A 36 9.18 -5.30 12.72
N GLY A 37 9.31 -6.51 13.29
CA GLY A 37 10.57 -7.23 13.25
C GLY A 37 10.94 -7.73 11.87
N TRP A 38 9.96 -8.00 11.02
CA TRP A 38 10.20 -8.62 9.71
C TRP A 38 9.50 -7.90 8.58
N PHE A 39 8.86 -6.76 8.84
CA PHE A 39 8.12 -6.04 7.81
C PHE A 39 8.29 -4.54 7.96
N TYR A 40 8.05 -3.87 6.86
CA TYR A 40 8.04 -2.42 6.77
C TYR A 40 6.78 -2.05 6.00
N ILE A 41 5.91 -1.25 6.59
CA ILE A 41 4.67 -0.85 5.96
C ILE A 41 4.68 0.65 5.71
N ASN A 42 4.30 1.02 4.50
CA ASN A 42 4.08 2.41 4.15
C ASN A 42 2.59 2.58 3.95
N LEU A 43 1.96 3.39 4.80
CA LEU A 43 0.52 3.57 4.81
C LEU A 43 0.20 4.95 4.28
N ARG A 44 -0.55 5.03 3.20
CA ARG A 44 -0.89 6.27 2.52
C ARG A 44 -2.36 6.36 2.20
N SER A 45 -2.89 7.59 2.16
CA SER A 45 -4.25 7.80 1.66
C SER A 45 -4.24 8.20 0.18
N ARG A 46 -3.08 8.57 -0.35
CA ARG A 46 -2.92 9.01 -1.74
C ARG A 46 -1.64 8.48 -2.34
N ILE A 47 -1.61 8.42 -3.67
CA ILE A 47 -0.41 8.08 -4.43
C ILE A 47 -0.13 9.19 -5.43
N HIS A 48 1.10 9.67 -5.45
CA HIS A 48 1.54 10.67 -6.41
C HIS A 48 2.26 10.01 -7.57
N GLU A 49 2.26 10.66 -8.72
CA GLU A 49 2.92 10.15 -9.91
C GLU A 49 4.38 9.79 -9.70
N ASN A 50 5.06 10.62 -8.94
CA ASN A 50 6.50 10.41 -8.75
C ASN A 50 6.81 9.24 -7.82
N ALA A 51 5.81 8.60 -7.27
CA ALA A 51 6.02 7.43 -6.42
C ALA A 51 6.40 6.17 -7.23
N ARG A 52 6.32 6.22 -8.56
CA ARG A 52 6.58 5.04 -9.39
C ARG A 52 7.93 4.40 -9.16
N GLY A 53 8.91 5.18 -8.72
CA GLY A 53 10.25 4.65 -8.51
C GLY A 53 10.38 3.76 -7.29
N GLU A 54 9.40 3.79 -6.41
CA GLU A 54 9.44 2.97 -5.21
C GLU A 54 8.96 1.56 -5.53
N LYS A 55 9.50 0.59 -4.83
CA LYS A 55 9.16 -0.81 -5.05
C LYS A 55 8.73 -1.48 -3.76
N PHE A 56 7.68 -2.28 -3.85
CA PHE A 56 7.12 -2.98 -2.70
C PHE A 56 6.89 -4.45 -3.03
N ASP A 57 7.07 -5.28 -2.02
CA ASP A 57 6.83 -6.72 -2.17
C ASP A 57 5.34 -7.03 -2.24
N LYS A 58 4.53 -6.19 -1.59
CA LYS A 58 3.09 -6.40 -1.56
C LYS A 58 2.40 -5.04 -1.53
N ILE A 59 1.29 -4.95 -2.24
CA ILE A 59 0.49 -3.72 -2.26
C ILE A 59 -0.95 -4.09 -1.92
N ILE A 60 -1.49 -3.41 -0.92
CA ILE A 60 -2.87 -3.58 -0.49
C ILE A 60 -3.60 -2.29 -0.79
N VAL A 61 -4.65 -2.38 -1.59
CA VAL A 61 -5.46 -1.22 -1.96
C VAL A 61 -6.81 -1.35 -1.26
N ASP A 62 -7.06 -0.44 -0.33
CA ASP A 62 -8.27 -0.46 0.49
C ASP A 62 -9.09 0.80 0.23
N LYS A 63 -9.24 1.13 -1.05
CA LYS A 63 -10.07 2.25 -1.49
C LYS A 63 -10.28 2.11 -2.99
N ILE A 64 -11.27 2.80 -3.52
CA ILE A 64 -11.53 2.78 -4.96
C ILE A 64 -10.52 3.68 -5.64
N ILE A 65 -9.83 3.13 -6.63
CA ILE A 65 -8.81 3.84 -7.39
C ILE A 65 -9.12 3.68 -8.88
N PRO A 66 -9.04 4.76 -9.66
CA PRO A 66 -9.26 4.64 -11.11
C PRO A 66 -8.27 3.67 -11.74
N ASP A 67 -8.74 2.93 -12.73
CA ASP A 67 -7.90 1.95 -13.41
C ASP A 67 -6.62 2.56 -13.96
N GLU A 68 -6.72 3.75 -14.50
CA GLU A 68 -5.56 4.42 -15.05
C GLU A 68 -4.46 4.57 -14.01
N VAL A 69 -4.84 5.02 -12.82
CA VAL A 69 -3.87 5.19 -11.74
C VAL A 69 -3.32 3.84 -11.30
N LEU A 70 -4.19 2.85 -11.24
CA LEU A 70 -3.79 1.52 -10.81
C LEU A 70 -2.72 0.94 -11.73
N TYR A 71 -2.92 1.03 -13.04
CA TYR A 71 -2.01 0.42 -13.99
C TYR A 71 -0.77 1.26 -14.30
N THR A 72 -0.89 2.58 -14.23
CA THR A 72 0.24 3.43 -14.61
C THR A 72 1.14 3.82 -13.44
N ILE A 73 0.61 3.85 -12.23
CA ILE A 73 1.38 4.30 -11.07
C ILE A 73 1.58 3.17 -10.06
N ILE A 74 0.49 2.50 -9.68
CA ILE A 74 0.55 1.53 -8.59
C ILE A 74 1.17 0.21 -9.04
N ALA A 75 0.73 -0.34 -10.16
CA ALA A 75 1.24 -1.63 -10.62
C ALA A 75 2.77 -1.62 -10.81
N PRO A 76 3.37 -0.56 -11.38
CA PRO A 76 4.83 -0.54 -11.51
C PRO A 76 5.58 -0.52 -10.19
N MET A 77 4.91 -0.22 -9.08
CA MET A 77 5.56 -0.23 -7.77
C MET A 77 5.65 -1.63 -7.17
N ALA A 78 4.96 -2.59 -7.74
CA ALA A 78 4.99 -3.96 -7.25
C ALA A 78 6.17 -4.70 -7.85
N ILE A 79 6.98 -5.34 -6.99
CA ILE A 79 8.08 -6.18 -7.45
C ILE A 79 7.50 -7.40 -8.15
N ILE A 80 6.49 -8.00 -7.53
CA ILE A 80 5.73 -9.07 -8.15
C ILE A 80 4.38 -8.47 -8.51
N PRO A 81 3.90 -8.62 -9.73
CA PRO A 81 2.67 -7.95 -10.15
C PRO A 81 1.44 -8.55 -9.46
N LYS A 82 1.32 -8.27 -8.18
CA LYS A 82 0.23 -8.78 -7.37
C LYS A 82 -0.27 -7.68 -6.46
N ILE A 83 -1.53 -7.31 -6.64
CA ILE A 83 -2.17 -6.28 -5.86
C ILE A 83 -3.40 -6.86 -5.20
N THR A 84 -3.56 -6.62 -3.92
CA THR A 84 -4.68 -7.13 -3.15
C THR A 84 -5.66 -6.01 -2.86
N TYR A 85 -6.92 -6.23 -3.19
CA TYR A 85 -8.00 -5.33 -2.83
C TYR A 85 -8.76 -5.94 -1.67
N THR A 86 -9.02 -5.14 -0.65
CA THR A 86 -9.63 -5.67 0.56
C THR A 86 -11.09 -5.30 0.71
N LYS A 87 -11.48 -4.15 0.21
CA LYS A 87 -12.81 -3.65 0.52
C LYS A 87 -13.76 -3.59 -0.66
N TYR A 88 -13.25 -3.31 -1.82
CA TYR A 88 -14.11 -3.01 -2.95
C TYR A 88 -14.16 -4.13 -3.98
N GLU A 89 -13.61 -5.24 -3.67
CA GLU A 89 -13.59 -6.40 -4.57
C GLU A 89 -13.10 -6.04 -5.96
N TYR A 90 -12.32 -5.03 -6.03
CA TYR A 90 -11.75 -4.61 -7.28
C TYR A 90 -10.62 -5.56 -7.62
N ARG A 91 -10.53 -5.94 -8.86
CA ARG A 91 -9.52 -6.91 -9.25
C ARG A 91 -8.54 -6.34 -10.23
N PHE A 92 -7.32 -6.63 -9.96
CA PHE A 92 -6.25 -6.21 -10.83
C PHE A 92 -6.34 -7.00 -12.14
N GLY A 93 -6.47 -6.29 -13.19
CA GLY A 93 -6.62 -6.92 -14.48
C GLY A 93 -8.00 -7.40 -14.74
N LYS A 94 -8.91 -7.12 -14.18
CA LYS A 94 -10.07 -7.49 -14.47
C LYS A 94 -11.26 -7.98 -14.33
N GLU A 95 -11.83 -8.20 -14.34
CA GLU A 95 -12.79 -8.61 -14.40
C GLU A 95 -13.63 -9.30 -14.06
N SER A 96 -14.29 -9.37 -13.72
CA SER A 96 -14.98 -9.89 -13.42
C SER A 96 -15.70 -10.26 -13.05
#